data_9c765da9a8ba48969160d446401009dd
#
_entry.id   9c765da9a8ba48969160d446401009dd
#
_cell.length_a   1.000
_cell.length_b   1.000
_cell.length_c   1.000
_cell.angle_alpha   90.00
_cell.angle_beta   90.00
_cell.angle_gamma   90.00
#
_symmetry.space_group_name_H-M   'P 1'
#
loop_
_entity.id
_entity.type
_entity.pdbx_description
1 polymer ?
#
loop_
_entity_poly.entity_id
_entity_poly.type
_entity_poly.pdbx_seq_one_letter_code
_entity_poly.pdbx_strand_id
1 'polypeptide(L)'
;MSLAHLKKKAGSISHLQDKLNQMKNKKSDSGETYWKLSVDASGNGLAEIRLLPEIEGEDFPFVQVLDYGIGVWNKEAGKKKWYIERSLETIGQKDPVKDEFWALHNLGTEEHKAMAKEIRDRMSYIVWIYVVSDKHAPENNGKVMKAKLSPSIWKYVDSKLNPDETD
;
A
#
# COMPACT_ATOMS: atom_id res chain seq x y z
N MET A 1 20.05 -5.30 -49.05
CA MET A 1 20.03 -4.73 -47.67
C MET A 1 21.47 -4.53 -47.23
N SER A 2 21.82 -3.32 -46.77
CA SER A 2 23.22 -2.99 -46.42
C SER A 2 23.58 -3.54 -45.03
N LEU A 3 24.81 -4.09 -44.91
CA LEU A 3 25.41 -4.55 -43.65
C LEU A 3 25.37 -3.48 -42.53
N ALA A 4 25.40 -2.19 -42.91
CA ALA A 4 25.28 -1.08 -41.96
C ALA A 4 23.91 -1.03 -41.29
N HIS A 5 22.85 -1.47 -41.97
CA HIS A 5 21.50 -1.50 -41.40
C HIS A 5 21.30 -2.66 -40.40
N LEU A 6 22.00 -3.78 -40.62
CA LEU A 6 22.02 -4.92 -39.68
C LEU A 6 22.80 -4.60 -38.41
N LYS A 7 23.94 -3.88 -38.51
CA LYS A 7 24.71 -3.42 -37.33
C LYS A 7 23.91 -2.42 -36.47
N LYS A 8 23.13 -1.53 -37.08
CA LYS A 8 22.27 -0.60 -36.36
C LYS A 8 21.13 -1.30 -35.62
N LYS A 9 20.56 -2.39 -36.18
CA LYS A 9 19.57 -3.25 -35.52
C LYS A 9 20.17 -4.05 -34.36
N ALA A 10 21.38 -4.56 -34.49
CA ALA A 10 22.05 -5.30 -33.39
C ALA A 10 22.34 -4.41 -32.18
N GLY A 11 22.80 -3.16 -32.41
CA GLY A 11 22.98 -2.20 -31.33
C GLY A 11 21.67 -1.79 -30.63
N SER A 12 20.56 -1.73 -31.37
CA SER A 12 19.22 -1.48 -30.81
C SER A 12 18.72 -2.66 -29.96
N ILE A 13 19.03 -3.90 -30.36
CA ILE A 13 18.62 -5.10 -29.61
C ILE A 13 19.41 -5.24 -28.30
N SER A 14 20.72 -4.96 -28.30
CA SER A 14 21.50 -4.98 -27.06
C SER A 14 21.03 -3.91 -26.09
N HIS A 15 20.74 -2.71 -26.56
CA HIS A 15 20.18 -1.63 -25.71
C HIS A 15 18.79 -1.98 -25.15
N LEU A 16 17.97 -2.69 -25.91
CA LEU A 16 16.69 -3.22 -25.41
C LEU A 16 16.89 -4.34 -24.38
N GLN A 17 17.86 -5.22 -24.60
CA GLN A 17 18.21 -6.26 -23.64
C GLN A 17 18.74 -5.67 -22.33
N ASP A 18 19.60 -4.65 -22.41
CA ASP A 18 20.12 -3.94 -21.23
C ASP A 18 18.99 -3.22 -20.47
N LYS A 19 18.06 -2.60 -21.18
CA LYS A 19 16.87 -1.98 -20.59
C LYS A 19 15.95 -3.01 -19.95
N LEU A 20 15.73 -4.15 -20.59
CA LEU A 20 14.95 -5.28 -20.02
C LEU A 20 15.63 -5.87 -18.79
N ASN A 21 16.95 -6.01 -18.81
CA ASN A 21 17.72 -6.48 -17.66
C ASN A 21 17.71 -5.45 -16.52
N GLN A 22 17.80 -4.16 -16.83
CA GLN A 22 17.63 -3.10 -15.85
C GLN A 22 16.21 -3.07 -15.25
N MET A 23 15.18 -3.35 -16.05
CA MET A 23 13.79 -3.49 -15.56
C MET A 23 13.60 -4.75 -14.72
N LYS A 24 14.24 -5.87 -15.08
CA LYS A 24 14.22 -7.11 -14.30
C LYS A 24 15.03 -7.00 -13.00
N ASN A 25 16.15 -6.27 -13.04
CA ASN A 25 17.03 -6.04 -11.88
C ASN A 25 16.60 -4.83 -11.04
N LYS A 26 15.74 -3.94 -11.52
CA LYS A 26 14.90 -3.18 -10.64
C LYS A 26 14.03 -4.23 -9.92
N LYS A 27 14.54 -4.79 -8.82
CA LYS A 27 13.67 -5.26 -7.75
C LYS A 27 12.58 -4.22 -7.69
N SER A 28 11.35 -4.66 -7.77
CA SER A 28 10.19 -3.81 -7.61
C SER A 28 10.27 -3.12 -6.23
N ASP A 29 11.12 -2.11 -6.16
CA ASP A 29 11.11 -1.11 -5.11
C ASP A 29 10.00 -0.10 -5.45
N SER A 30 8.91 -0.66 -5.99
CA SER A 30 7.61 -0.03 -6.09
C SER A 30 6.87 -0.11 -4.76
N GLY A 31 7.54 -0.60 -3.73
CA GLY A 31 7.08 -0.48 -2.37
C GLY A 31 7.22 0.98 -1.95
N GLU A 32 6.16 1.78 -2.13
CA GLU A 32 6.06 3.04 -1.39
C GLU A 32 6.45 2.73 0.06
N THR A 33 7.59 3.27 0.48
CA THR A 33 8.09 3.01 1.83
C THR A 33 7.26 3.85 2.79
N TYR A 34 6.31 3.21 3.43
CA TYR A 34 5.54 3.84 4.50
C TYR A 34 6.32 3.78 5.80
N TRP A 35 6.30 4.86 6.55
CA TRP A 35 6.75 4.83 7.93
C TRP A 35 5.90 3.85 8.74
N LYS A 36 6.56 3.06 9.54
CA LYS A 36 5.95 2.16 10.52
C LYS A 36 6.61 2.39 11.85
N LEU A 37 5.82 2.37 12.92
CA LEU A 37 6.35 2.43 14.27
C LEU A 37 7.32 1.27 14.49
N SER A 38 8.55 1.60 14.79
CA SER A 38 9.57 0.61 15.16
C SER A 38 9.35 0.17 16.60
N VAL A 39 9.47 -1.15 16.82
CA VAL A 39 9.21 -1.76 18.13
C VAL A 39 10.43 -2.55 18.61
N ASP A 40 10.56 -2.68 19.93
CA ASP A 40 11.55 -3.52 20.57
C ASP A 40 11.20 -5.02 20.48
N ALA A 41 12.04 -5.90 21.06
CA ALA A 41 11.81 -7.34 21.08
C ALA A 41 10.55 -7.76 21.84
N SER A 42 10.02 -6.88 22.71
CA SER A 42 8.79 -7.09 23.46
C SER A 42 7.55 -6.54 22.75
N GLY A 43 7.73 -5.95 21.56
CA GLY A 43 6.65 -5.36 20.76
C GLY A 43 6.25 -3.94 21.18
N ASN A 44 7.03 -3.27 22.05
CA ASN A 44 6.76 -1.91 22.48
C ASN A 44 7.49 -0.91 21.58
N GLY A 45 6.80 0.15 21.15
CA GLY A 45 7.36 1.23 20.38
C GLY A 45 6.87 2.58 20.88
N LEU A 46 7.72 3.60 20.72
CA LEU A 46 7.38 4.98 21.03
C LEU A 46 7.95 5.88 19.95
N ALA A 47 7.08 6.68 19.34
CA ALA A 47 7.47 7.71 18.41
C ALA A 47 6.57 8.94 18.59
N GLU A 48 7.13 10.10 18.32
CA GLU A 48 6.41 11.36 18.20
C GLU A 48 6.39 11.77 16.73
N ILE A 49 5.19 11.98 16.20
CA ILE A 49 4.97 12.37 14.82
C ILE A 49 4.05 13.59 14.76
N ARG A 50 4.17 14.37 13.70
CA ARG A 50 3.23 15.44 13.37
C ARG A 50 2.55 15.10 12.05
N LEU A 51 1.23 15.14 12.03
CA LEU A 51 0.48 15.11 10.79
C LEU A 51 0.70 16.41 10.04
N LEU A 52 0.96 16.30 8.75
CA LEU A 52 1.14 17.46 7.90
C LEU A 52 -0.21 17.86 7.28
N PRO A 53 -0.42 19.17 7.02
CA PRO A 53 -1.61 19.63 6.33
C PRO A 53 -1.61 19.13 4.88
N GLU A 54 -2.71 19.40 4.17
CA GLU A 54 -2.85 19.17 2.75
C GLU A 54 -1.74 19.83 1.95
N ILE A 55 -1.35 19.18 0.86
CA ILE A 55 -0.40 19.72 -0.12
C ILE A 55 -1.21 20.59 -1.10
N GLU A 56 -0.58 21.66 -1.61
CA GLU A 56 -1.20 22.54 -2.60
C GLU A 56 -1.78 21.75 -3.77
N GLY A 57 -3.09 21.88 -3.98
CA GLY A 57 -3.85 21.17 -4.99
C GLY A 57 -4.55 19.89 -4.51
N GLU A 58 -4.41 19.52 -3.24
CA GLU A 58 -5.17 18.45 -2.59
C GLU A 58 -6.26 19.05 -1.68
N ASP A 59 -7.45 18.44 -1.68
CA ASP A 59 -8.60 18.92 -0.87
C ASP A 59 -8.52 18.45 0.58
N PHE A 60 -7.71 17.41 0.87
CA PHE A 60 -7.63 16.79 2.19
C PHE A 60 -6.19 16.40 2.55
N PRO A 61 -5.84 16.43 3.86
CA PRO A 61 -4.52 16.02 4.34
C PRO A 61 -4.32 14.50 4.33
N PHE A 62 -5.25 13.74 3.77
CA PHE A 62 -5.21 12.28 3.71
C PHE A 62 -5.81 11.74 2.41
N VAL A 63 -5.38 10.55 2.06
CA VAL A 63 -6.00 9.76 0.98
C VAL A 63 -6.56 8.46 1.57
N GLN A 64 -7.86 8.25 1.44
CA GLN A 64 -8.48 6.98 1.78
C GLN A 64 -8.20 5.96 0.68
N VAL A 65 -7.71 4.79 1.07
CA VAL A 65 -7.42 3.71 0.13
C VAL A 65 -8.05 2.41 0.59
N LEU A 66 -8.46 1.62 -0.39
CA LEU A 66 -8.97 0.28 -0.21
C LEU A 66 -7.97 -0.70 -0.85
N ASP A 67 -7.41 -1.61 -0.08
CA ASP A 67 -6.44 -2.58 -0.56
C ASP A 67 -6.92 -4.00 -0.29
N TYR A 68 -6.70 -4.88 -1.25
CA TYR A 68 -6.85 -6.32 -1.09
C TYR A 68 -5.56 -6.94 -0.58
N GLY A 69 -5.71 -7.94 0.29
CA GLY A 69 -4.61 -8.83 0.67
C GLY A 69 -5.06 -10.27 0.51
N ILE A 70 -4.88 -10.81 -0.71
CA ILE A 70 -5.34 -12.16 -1.06
C ILE A 70 -4.18 -13.14 -0.92
N GLY A 71 -4.33 -14.10 0.00
CA GLY A 71 -3.32 -15.11 0.24
C GLY A 71 -3.61 -16.39 -0.55
N VAL A 72 -2.76 -16.71 -1.52
CA VAL A 72 -2.85 -17.96 -2.30
C VAL A 72 -1.78 -18.93 -1.81
N TRP A 73 -2.20 -20.17 -1.52
CA TRP A 73 -1.28 -21.21 -1.10
C TRP A 73 -0.38 -21.65 -2.25
N ASN A 74 0.93 -21.47 -2.11
CA ASN A 74 1.89 -22.00 -3.06
C ASN A 74 2.37 -23.38 -2.57
N LYS A 75 1.95 -24.43 -3.28
CA LYS A 75 2.28 -25.83 -2.94
C LYS A 75 3.76 -26.13 -3.04
N GLU A 76 4.48 -25.53 -4.01
CA GLU A 76 5.90 -25.75 -4.23
C GLU A 76 6.75 -25.13 -3.12
N ALA A 77 6.36 -23.94 -2.67
CA ALA A 77 7.08 -23.21 -1.62
C ALA A 77 6.61 -23.55 -0.20
N GLY A 78 5.53 -24.32 -0.03
CA GLY A 78 4.94 -24.66 1.26
C GLY A 78 4.46 -23.46 2.08
N LYS A 79 4.14 -22.32 1.44
CA LYS A 79 3.74 -21.07 2.10
C LYS A 79 2.72 -20.29 1.30
N LYS A 80 1.98 -19.41 1.97
CA LYS A 80 1.08 -18.47 1.29
C LYS A 80 1.90 -17.42 0.54
N LYS A 81 1.56 -17.21 -0.74
CA LYS A 81 1.97 -16.05 -1.53
C LYS A 81 0.85 -15.02 -1.44
N TRP A 82 1.21 -13.79 -1.05
CA TRP A 82 0.26 -12.70 -0.91
C TRP A 82 0.25 -11.84 -2.17
N TYR A 83 -0.95 -11.55 -2.66
CA TYR A 83 -1.22 -10.53 -3.65
C TYR A 83 -1.81 -9.34 -2.91
N ILE A 84 -1.11 -8.21 -2.97
CA ILE A 84 -1.53 -6.95 -2.35
C ILE A 84 -1.76 -5.98 -3.50
N GLU A 85 -3.03 -5.66 -3.73
CA GLU A 85 -3.44 -4.80 -4.83
C GLU A 85 -4.46 -3.78 -4.33
N ARG A 86 -4.46 -2.61 -4.96
CA ARG A 86 -5.41 -1.56 -4.65
C ARG A 86 -6.75 -1.83 -5.32
N SER A 87 -7.84 -1.68 -4.58
CA SER A 87 -9.18 -1.75 -5.14
C SER A 87 -9.43 -0.60 -6.12
N LEU A 88 -10.10 -0.90 -7.22
CA LEU A 88 -10.53 0.09 -8.21
C LEU A 88 -11.53 1.09 -7.63
N GLU A 89 -12.26 0.74 -6.56
CA GLU A 89 -13.13 1.68 -5.83
C GLU A 89 -12.35 2.86 -5.24
N THR A 90 -11.06 2.70 -4.95
CA THR A 90 -10.20 3.80 -4.48
C THR A 90 -10.17 4.97 -5.47
N ILE A 91 -10.35 4.68 -6.77
CA ILE A 91 -10.38 5.68 -7.84
C ILE A 91 -11.79 5.85 -8.44
N GLY A 92 -12.82 5.41 -7.71
CA GLY A 92 -14.22 5.55 -8.11
C GLY A 92 -14.65 4.66 -9.28
N GLN A 93 -13.88 3.60 -9.59
CA GLN A 93 -14.22 2.66 -10.65
C GLN A 93 -14.85 1.39 -10.09
N LYS A 94 -15.67 0.73 -10.94
CA LYS A 94 -16.27 -0.55 -10.59
C LYS A 94 -15.19 -1.62 -10.39
N ASP A 95 -15.28 -2.36 -9.28
CA ASP A 95 -14.31 -3.37 -8.89
C ASP A 95 -14.93 -4.78 -8.95
N PRO A 96 -14.46 -5.65 -9.87
CA PRO A 96 -15.00 -7.01 -10.00
C PRO A 96 -14.74 -7.88 -8.77
N VAL A 97 -13.67 -7.63 -8.01
CA VAL A 97 -13.40 -8.38 -6.78
C VAL A 97 -14.40 -8.01 -5.69
N LYS A 98 -14.84 -6.75 -5.66
CA LYS A 98 -15.90 -6.29 -4.75
C LYS A 98 -17.25 -6.88 -5.11
N ASP A 99 -17.56 -6.97 -6.40
CA ASP A 99 -18.79 -7.63 -6.88
C ASP A 99 -18.80 -9.10 -6.45
N GLU A 100 -17.68 -9.82 -6.59
CA GLU A 100 -17.55 -11.21 -6.15
C GLU A 100 -17.68 -11.35 -4.63
N PHE A 101 -17.07 -10.43 -3.87
CA PHE A 101 -17.24 -10.39 -2.41
C PHE A 101 -18.73 -10.36 -2.03
N TRP A 102 -19.50 -9.47 -2.65
CA TRP A 102 -20.92 -9.36 -2.36
C TRP A 102 -21.73 -10.55 -2.85
N ALA A 103 -21.39 -11.12 -4.01
CA ALA A 103 -22.02 -12.34 -4.51
C ALA A 103 -21.87 -13.50 -3.52
N LEU A 104 -20.65 -13.74 -3.05
CA LEU A 104 -20.35 -14.77 -2.04
C LEU A 104 -21.04 -14.48 -0.70
N HIS A 105 -20.95 -13.25 -0.23
CA HIS A 105 -21.52 -12.85 1.06
C HIS A 105 -23.05 -13.05 1.09
N ASN A 106 -23.73 -12.75 -0.02
CA ASN A 106 -25.19 -12.85 -0.15
C ASN A 106 -25.70 -14.30 -0.25
N LEU A 107 -24.83 -15.27 -0.60
CA LEU A 107 -25.19 -16.69 -0.54
C LEU A 107 -25.43 -17.18 0.90
N GLY A 108 -24.91 -16.47 1.90
CA GLY A 108 -25.31 -16.58 3.30
C GLY A 108 -24.77 -17.80 4.06
N THR A 109 -24.19 -18.82 3.41
CA THR A 109 -23.62 -19.98 4.11
C THR A 109 -22.29 -19.63 4.76
N GLU A 110 -21.92 -20.32 5.82
CA GLU A 110 -20.65 -20.06 6.53
C GLU A 110 -19.42 -20.29 5.63
N GLU A 111 -19.50 -21.25 4.71
CA GLU A 111 -18.43 -21.50 3.75
C GLU A 111 -18.25 -20.29 2.80
N HIS A 112 -19.33 -19.78 2.21
CA HIS A 112 -19.28 -18.64 1.31
C HIS A 112 -18.86 -17.35 2.04
N LYS A 113 -19.31 -17.16 3.28
CA LYS A 113 -18.82 -16.04 4.12
C LYS A 113 -17.32 -16.11 4.42
N ALA A 114 -16.79 -17.33 4.65
CA ALA A 114 -15.36 -17.53 4.84
C ALA A 114 -14.57 -17.19 3.57
N MET A 115 -15.05 -17.62 2.39
CA MET A 115 -14.46 -17.26 1.11
C MET A 115 -14.52 -15.75 0.85
N ALA A 116 -15.66 -15.12 1.09
CA ALA A 116 -15.80 -13.66 0.98
C ALA A 116 -14.80 -12.91 1.87
N LYS A 117 -14.59 -13.37 3.09
CA LYS A 117 -13.63 -12.77 4.03
C LYS A 117 -12.18 -12.78 3.51
N GLU A 118 -11.80 -13.78 2.71
CA GLU A 118 -10.44 -13.87 2.14
C GLU A 118 -10.17 -12.82 1.04
N ILE A 119 -11.22 -12.38 0.34
CA ILE A 119 -11.14 -11.38 -0.74
C ILE A 119 -11.65 -10.01 -0.30
N ARG A 120 -11.91 -9.80 0.99
CA ARG A 120 -12.39 -8.53 1.52
C ARG A 120 -11.32 -7.46 1.42
N ASP A 121 -11.70 -6.31 0.93
CA ASP A 121 -10.88 -5.10 0.97
C ASP A 121 -10.67 -4.59 2.42
N ARG A 122 -9.58 -3.88 2.60
CA ARG A 122 -9.20 -3.26 3.87
C ARG A 122 -8.98 -1.78 3.64
N MET A 123 -9.77 -0.98 4.33
CA MET A 123 -9.65 0.46 4.30
C MET A 123 -8.44 0.92 5.14
N SER A 124 -7.77 1.94 4.65
CA SER A 124 -6.71 2.63 5.37
C SER A 124 -6.58 4.06 4.86
N TYR A 125 -5.88 4.89 5.63
CA TYR A 125 -5.67 6.29 5.35
C TYR A 125 -4.18 6.54 5.17
N ILE A 126 -3.79 7.11 4.03
CA ILE A 126 -2.42 7.52 3.75
C ILE A 126 -2.32 8.99 4.10
N VAL A 127 -1.37 9.33 4.96
CA VAL A 127 -1.11 10.70 5.42
C VAL A 127 0.37 11.01 5.29
N TRP A 128 0.69 12.28 5.13
CA TRP A 128 2.04 12.76 5.29
C TRP A 128 2.31 13.08 6.76
N ILE A 129 3.45 12.64 7.24
CA ILE A 129 3.90 12.88 8.61
C ILE A 129 5.32 13.46 8.62
N TYR A 130 5.59 14.28 9.62
CA TYR A 130 6.95 14.62 10.01
C TYR A 130 7.30 13.82 11.26
N VAL A 131 8.37 13.02 11.19
CA VAL A 131 8.85 12.21 12.32
C VAL A 131 9.70 13.10 13.21
N VAL A 132 9.17 13.46 14.38
CA VAL A 132 9.89 14.26 15.37
C VAL A 132 10.92 13.40 16.09
N SER A 133 10.48 12.25 16.57
CA SER A 133 11.32 11.28 17.30
C SER A 133 10.78 9.87 17.11
N ASP A 134 11.66 8.95 16.72
CA ASP A 134 11.40 7.51 16.69
C ASP A 134 12.49 6.84 17.53
N LYS A 135 12.10 6.29 18.68
CA LYS A 135 13.03 5.75 19.67
C LYS A 135 13.86 4.59 19.14
N HIS A 136 13.24 3.74 18.31
CA HIS A 136 13.85 2.51 17.80
C HIS A 136 14.36 2.61 16.36
N ALA A 137 14.07 3.73 15.68
CA ALA A 137 14.56 4.02 14.33
C ALA A 137 14.94 5.52 14.22
N PRO A 138 15.98 5.96 14.95
CA PRO A 138 16.38 7.36 15.01
C PRO A 138 16.79 7.92 13.64
N GLU A 139 17.12 7.08 12.67
CA GLU A 139 17.40 7.47 11.29
C GLU A 139 16.18 8.09 10.58
N ASN A 140 14.97 7.90 11.12
CA ASN A 140 13.74 8.50 10.59
C ASN A 140 13.50 9.91 11.14
N ASN A 141 14.18 10.30 12.19
CA ASN A 141 13.99 11.60 12.84
C ASN A 141 14.29 12.74 11.87
N GLY A 142 13.44 13.75 11.89
CA GLY A 142 13.55 14.92 11.02
C GLY A 142 13.11 14.67 9.57
N LYS A 143 12.56 13.51 9.24
CA LYS A 143 12.10 13.19 7.88
C LYS A 143 10.61 13.37 7.72
N VAL A 144 10.22 13.79 6.52
CA VAL A 144 8.84 13.75 6.04
C VAL A 144 8.65 12.39 5.35
N MET A 145 7.64 11.64 5.79
CA MET A 145 7.36 10.30 5.30
C MET A 145 5.85 10.10 5.13
N LYS A 146 5.48 9.15 4.29
CA LYS A 146 4.09 8.68 4.23
C LYS A 146 3.84 7.69 5.36
N ALA A 147 2.70 7.77 6.03
CA ALA A 147 2.24 6.77 6.98
C ALA A 147 0.90 6.21 6.52
N LYS A 148 0.68 4.92 6.79
CA LYS A 148 -0.57 4.23 6.51
C LYS A 148 -1.26 3.93 7.83
N LEU A 149 -2.36 4.63 8.10
CA LEU A 149 -3.11 4.55 9.34
C LEU A 149 -4.31 3.60 9.18
N SER A 150 -4.58 2.81 10.21
CA SER A 150 -5.81 2.01 10.27
C SER A 150 -7.02 2.91 10.53
N PRO A 151 -8.25 2.46 10.19
CA PRO A 151 -9.47 3.23 10.47
C PRO A 151 -9.63 3.58 11.96
N SER A 152 -9.18 2.72 12.86
CA SER A 152 -9.27 2.96 14.31
C SER A 152 -8.35 4.10 14.75
N ILE A 153 -7.12 4.13 14.23
CA ILE A 153 -6.17 5.23 14.50
C ILE A 153 -6.69 6.52 13.88
N TRP A 154 -7.18 6.45 12.63
CA TRP A 154 -7.73 7.63 11.96
C TRP A 154 -8.94 8.20 12.73
N LYS A 155 -9.87 7.38 13.16
CA LYS A 155 -11.01 7.81 13.98
C LYS A 155 -10.57 8.55 15.25
N TYR A 156 -9.50 8.09 15.90
CA TYR A 156 -8.94 8.79 17.06
C TYR A 156 -8.36 10.15 16.67
N VAL A 157 -7.61 10.22 15.57
CA VAL A 157 -7.05 11.48 15.05
C VAL A 157 -8.19 12.45 14.72
N ASP A 158 -9.18 11.99 13.97
CA ASP A 158 -10.34 12.80 13.56
C ASP A 158 -11.10 13.38 14.77
N SER A 159 -11.33 12.58 15.80
CA SER A 159 -11.96 13.06 17.05
C SER A 159 -11.15 14.12 17.79
N LYS A 160 -9.85 14.26 17.50
CA LYS A 160 -9.01 15.32 18.07
C LYS A 160 -8.94 16.56 17.21
N LEU A 161 -9.09 16.37 15.88
CA LEU A 161 -9.15 17.47 14.94
C LEU A 161 -10.54 18.15 14.93
N ASN A 162 -11.58 17.33 15.08
CA ASN A 162 -12.98 17.77 15.09
C ASN A 162 -13.64 17.29 16.40
N PRO A 163 -13.33 17.92 17.54
CA PRO A 163 -13.99 17.59 18.79
C PRO A 163 -15.48 17.91 18.65
N ASP A 164 -16.34 16.93 18.98
CA ASP A 164 -17.78 17.17 19.03
C ASP A 164 -18.04 18.34 20.00
N GLU A 165 -18.91 19.29 19.61
CA GLU A 165 -19.20 20.51 20.38
C GLU A 165 -19.90 20.22 21.75
N THR A 166 -19.90 18.95 22.19
CA THR A 166 -20.63 18.47 23.36
C THR A 166 -19.74 18.04 24.54
N ASP A 167 -18.47 18.45 24.56
CA ASP A 167 -17.63 18.26 25.77
C ASP A 167 -17.30 19.61 26.45
#